data_11640662edea657f0840012208d6c659
#
_entry.id   11640662edea657f0840012208d6c659
#
_cell.length_a   1.000
_cell.length_b   1.000
_cell.length_c   1.000
_cell.angle_alpha   90.00
_cell.angle_beta   90.00
_cell.angle_gamma   90.00
#
_symmetry.space_group_name_H-M   'P 1'
#
loop_
_entity.id
_entity.type
_entity.pdbx_description
1 polymer ?
#
loop_
_entity_poly.entity_id
_entity_poly.type
_entity_poly.pdbx_seq_one_letter_code
_entity_poly.pdbx_strand_id
1 'polypeptide(L)'
;MLARSRLPIALLLLFSATAFKPSTPPRQRSAILISWDGALREHVNDCLKRNQMPNLAQLIREGRMVDIDVSDHVTDTRAGHAQMLTGYDPSVTGVVSNAVFRPIPLGLSIFERLQQAFGKKDIATIMVTGKAMGLGPGGPKISAATEAASPNQASDEDEKQTRRVEKMRLAGEQNVQGQPFHLTKGTLTAWDGDMPRDARGVGQKALAMIDKFGPKGRFFLFLHFGDVDVNGHKYGEGSREYNDALVTLDTWLGRMVAQLKTDGLYDHTAVYITADHGFDVGTTHHSKATHIFLASNDAQVTSAGEQRDITPTVLQAMGVDIGKITPTLPGKSLRK
;
A
#
# COMPACT_ATOMS: atom_id res chain seq x y z
N MET A 1 28.16 39.14 82.21
CA MET A 1 26.87 39.15 81.47
C MET A 1 27.18 39.16 79.98
N LEU A 2 27.07 38.00 79.33
CA LEU A 2 27.39 37.83 77.95
C LEU A 2 26.06 37.66 77.19
N ALA A 3 25.72 38.64 76.35
CA ALA A 3 24.55 38.63 75.48
C ALA A 3 24.80 37.76 74.28
N ARG A 4 23.99 36.71 74.10
CA ARG A 4 23.97 35.86 72.93
C ARG A 4 23.04 36.44 71.86
N SER A 5 23.62 36.93 70.77
CA SER A 5 22.86 37.31 69.57
C SER A 5 22.45 36.08 68.79
N ARG A 6 21.16 35.93 68.55
CA ARG A 6 20.58 34.91 67.64
C ARG A 6 20.43 35.52 66.25
N LEU A 7 21.15 34.99 65.21
CA LEU A 7 20.87 35.28 63.83
C LEU A 7 19.69 34.46 63.36
N PRO A 8 18.75 35.00 62.55
CA PRO A 8 17.70 34.25 61.93
C PRO A 8 18.24 33.53 60.65
N ILE A 9 17.99 32.24 60.57
CA ILE A 9 18.23 31.44 59.36
C ILE A 9 17.13 31.76 58.36
N ALA A 10 17.50 32.45 57.28
CA ALA A 10 16.60 32.66 56.15
C ALA A 10 16.56 31.38 55.28
N LEU A 11 15.41 30.71 55.28
CA LEU A 11 15.14 29.54 54.45
C LEU A 11 14.88 29.99 52.99
N LEU A 12 15.83 29.84 52.09
CA LEU A 12 15.70 30.15 50.66
C LEU A 12 14.96 28.99 49.98
N LEU A 13 13.68 29.19 49.73
CA LEU A 13 12.87 28.30 48.89
C LEU A 13 13.22 28.53 47.42
N LEU A 14 14.04 27.60 46.86
CA LEU A 14 14.28 27.49 45.41
C LEU A 14 13.05 26.94 44.72
N PHE A 15 12.25 27.81 44.10
CA PHE A 15 11.22 27.43 43.14
C PHE A 15 11.89 27.01 41.85
N SER A 16 12.01 25.70 41.61
CA SER A 16 12.33 25.18 40.30
C SER A 16 11.18 25.44 39.33
N ALA A 17 11.30 26.48 38.52
CA ALA A 17 10.40 26.71 37.41
C ALA A 17 10.70 25.63 36.34
N THR A 18 9.91 24.54 36.32
CA THR A 18 9.87 23.64 35.20
C THR A 18 9.34 24.40 33.99
N ALA A 19 10.25 24.79 33.09
CA ALA A 19 9.91 25.39 31.82
C ALA A 19 9.05 24.39 31.03
N PHE A 20 7.75 24.71 30.89
CA PHE A 20 6.83 24.00 30.03
C PHE A 20 7.33 24.21 28.61
N LYS A 21 8.01 23.19 28.01
CA LYS A 21 8.33 23.19 26.59
C LYS A 21 6.98 23.18 25.86
N PRO A 22 6.66 24.19 25.02
CA PRO A 22 5.46 24.12 24.21
C PRO A 22 5.54 22.86 23.37
N SER A 23 4.56 21.97 23.51
CA SER A 23 4.45 20.79 22.66
C SER A 23 4.29 21.28 21.23
N THR A 24 5.27 21.00 20.38
CA THR A 24 5.13 21.19 18.93
C THR A 24 3.82 20.51 18.52
N PRO A 25 2.93 21.18 17.77
CA PRO A 25 1.71 20.53 17.31
C PRO A 25 2.08 19.24 16.59
N PRO A 26 1.32 18.16 16.78
CA PRO A 26 1.66 16.87 16.17
C PRO A 26 1.79 17.09 14.67
N ARG A 27 2.97 16.78 14.12
CA ARG A 27 3.25 16.89 12.68
C ARG A 27 2.18 16.09 11.96
N GLN A 28 1.69 16.63 10.86
CA GLN A 28 0.67 15.99 10.03
C GLN A 28 1.19 14.64 9.56
N ARG A 29 0.42 13.58 9.80
CA ARG A 29 0.81 12.21 9.42
C ARG A 29 0.74 12.03 7.92
N SER A 30 1.78 11.44 7.35
CA SER A 30 1.87 10.98 5.96
C SER A 30 1.85 9.46 5.90
N ALA A 31 1.63 8.90 4.70
CA ALA A 31 1.77 7.46 4.51
C ALA A 31 2.37 7.12 3.15
N ILE A 32 3.11 6.03 3.12
CA ILE A 32 3.58 5.36 1.91
C ILE A 32 3.01 3.95 1.91
N LEU A 33 2.30 3.58 0.86
CA LEU A 33 1.81 2.23 0.63
C LEU A 33 2.56 1.64 -0.56
N ILE A 34 3.25 0.53 -0.34
CA ILE A 34 4.10 -0.13 -1.32
C ILE A 34 3.49 -1.48 -1.66
N SER A 35 3.19 -1.71 -2.93
CA SER A 35 2.78 -3.01 -3.46
C SER A 35 3.98 -3.70 -4.11
N TRP A 36 4.31 -4.89 -3.62
CA TRP A 36 5.24 -5.84 -4.23
C TRP A 36 4.41 -6.86 -5.00
N ASP A 37 4.11 -6.56 -6.26
CA ASP A 37 3.25 -7.35 -7.15
C ASP A 37 3.70 -8.81 -7.19
N GLY A 38 2.78 -9.72 -6.84
CA GLY A 38 3.04 -11.16 -6.84
C GLY A 38 3.88 -11.68 -5.65
N ALA A 39 4.11 -10.88 -4.60
CA ALA A 39 4.95 -11.32 -3.47
C ALA A 39 4.21 -12.26 -2.53
N LEU A 40 4.50 -13.56 -2.63
CA LEU A 40 3.93 -14.61 -1.78
C LEU A 40 4.44 -14.47 -0.34
N ARG A 41 3.52 -14.48 0.64
CA ARG A 41 3.81 -14.35 2.07
C ARG A 41 4.83 -15.35 2.58
N GLU A 42 4.71 -16.61 2.19
CA GLU A 42 5.60 -17.70 2.59
C GLU A 42 7.03 -17.45 2.12
N HIS A 43 7.22 -16.94 0.89
CA HIS A 43 8.53 -16.60 0.34
C HIS A 43 9.17 -15.41 1.06
N VAL A 44 8.37 -14.37 1.35
CA VAL A 44 8.84 -13.23 2.15
C VAL A 44 9.28 -13.68 3.54
N ASN A 45 8.50 -14.55 4.20
CA ASN A 45 8.86 -15.13 5.48
C ASN A 45 10.16 -15.94 5.42
N ASP A 46 10.38 -16.69 4.35
CA ASP A 46 11.62 -17.46 4.16
C ASP A 46 12.84 -16.58 3.90
N CYS A 47 12.68 -15.51 3.13
CA CYS A 47 13.73 -14.48 2.98
C CYS A 47 14.09 -13.82 4.31
N LEU A 48 13.09 -13.49 5.14
CA LEU A 48 13.31 -12.95 6.48
C LEU A 48 14.06 -13.93 7.39
N LYS A 49 13.66 -15.21 7.43
CA LYS A 49 14.35 -16.27 8.19
C LYS A 49 15.83 -16.44 7.75
N ARG A 50 16.11 -16.28 6.46
CA ARG A 50 17.46 -16.34 5.89
C ARG A 50 18.25 -15.03 6.02
N ASN A 51 17.69 -14.01 6.68
CA ASN A 51 18.28 -12.66 6.81
C ASN A 51 18.60 -11.98 5.47
N GLN A 52 17.83 -12.26 4.43
CA GLN A 52 18.00 -11.70 3.09
C GLN A 52 17.29 -10.35 2.90
N MET A 53 16.39 -9.99 3.83
CA MET A 53 15.59 -8.76 3.79
C MET A 53 15.77 -7.95 5.09
N PRO A 54 16.97 -7.38 5.33
CA PRO A 54 17.30 -6.70 6.58
C PRO A 54 16.47 -5.41 6.80
N ASN A 55 16.08 -4.71 5.73
CA ASN A 55 15.32 -3.47 5.82
C ASN A 55 13.85 -3.73 6.19
N LEU A 56 13.23 -4.74 5.60
CA LEU A 56 11.91 -5.20 5.98
C LEU A 56 11.91 -5.74 7.42
N ALA A 57 12.93 -6.53 7.79
CA ALA A 57 13.09 -7.02 9.16
C ALA A 57 13.20 -5.86 10.16
N GLN A 58 13.89 -4.77 9.82
CA GLN A 58 13.98 -3.58 10.67
C GLN A 58 12.63 -2.87 10.78
N LEU A 59 11.92 -2.68 9.66
CA LEU A 59 10.59 -2.07 9.65
C LEU A 59 9.60 -2.85 10.54
N ILE A 60 9.63 -4.17 10.47
CA ILE A 60 8.78 -5.07 11.28
C ILE A 60 9.13 -4.96 12.77
N ARG A 61 10.40 -4.80 13.14
CA ARG A 61 10.80 -4.59 14.55
C ARG A 61 10.29 -3.27 15.12
N GLU A 62 10.17 -2.24 14.29
CA GLU A 62 9.63 -0.92 14.68
C GLU A 62 8.11 -0.92 14.76
N GLY A 63 7.46 -1.81 14.01
CA GLY A 63 6.02 -1.94 13.96
C GLY A 63 5.57 -3.41 13.98
N ARG A 64 5.01 -3.90 12.88
CA ARG A 64 4.52 -5.28 12.76
C ARG A 64 4.38 -5.77 11.32
N MET A 65 4.35 -7.08 11.16
CA MET A 65 3.85 -7.78 9.99
C MET A 65 2.67 -8.66 10.40
N VAL A 66 1.60 -8.63 9.63
CA VAL A 66 0.39 -9.43 9.83
C VAL A 66 0.00 -10.14 8.53
N ASP A 67 -0.69 -11.26 8.67
CA ASP A 67 -1.21 -12.04 7.57
C ASP A 67 -2.41 -11.33 6.95
N ILE A 68 -2.44 -11.28 5.63
CA ILE A 68 -3.54 -10.77 4.84
C ILE A 68 -3.92 -11.83 3.82
N ASP A 69 -5.22 -12.04 3.66
CA ASP A 69 -5.74 -12.94 2.64
C ASP A 69 -6.49 -12.15 1.56
N VAL A 70 -6.30 -12.56 0.32
CA VAL A 70 -7.07 -12.06 -0.82
C VAL A 70 -8.41 -12.80 -0.84
N SER A 71 -9.50 -12.05 -0.81
CA SER A 71 -10.86 -12.59 -0.81
C SER A 71 -11.75 -11.85 -1.80
N ASP A 72 -12.82 -12.52 -2.24
CA ASP A 72 -13.91 -11.96 -3.06
C ASP A 72 -13.53 -11.51 -4.48
N HIS A 73 -12.29 -11.74 -4.94
CA HIS A 73 -11.89 -11.50 -6.32
C HIS A 73 -10.80 -12.51 -6.77
N VAL A 74 -10.50 -12.53 -8.07
CA VAL A 74 -9.41 -13.34 -8.62
C VAL A 74 -8.07 -12.74 -8.20
N THR A 75 -7.08 -13.62 -8.01
CA THR A 75 -5.72 -13.24 -7.60
C THR A 75 -4.93 -12.69 -8.79
N ASP A 76 -5.30 -11.49 -9.24
CA ASP A 76 -4.61 -10.81 -10.31
C ASP A 76 -4.41 -9.30 -10.04
N THR A 77 -3.52 -8.69 -10.82
CA THR A 77 -3.01 -7.33 -10.58
C THR A 77 -4.11 -6.27 -10.49
N ARG A 78 -5.08 -6.24 -11.43
CA ARG A 78 -6.11 -5.19 -11.44
C ARG A 78 -7.07 -5.32 -10.28
N ALA A 79 -7.54 -6.54 -10.03
CA ALA A 79 -8.51 -6.81 -8.96
C ALA A 79 -7.88 -6.57 -7.58
N GLY A 80 -6.67 -7.08 -7.34
CA GLY A 80 -5.95 -6.88 -6.09
C GLY A 80 -5.70 -5.40 -5.79
N HIS A 81 -5.19 -4.65 -6.75
CA HIS A 81 -4.98 -3.22 -6.53
C HIS A 81 -6.27 -2.42 -6.40
N ALA A 82 -7.35 -2.81 -7.10
CA ALA A 82 -8.64 -2.16 -6.93
C ALA A 82 -9.14 -2.33 -5.50
N GLN A 83 -9.11 -3.55 -4.95
CA GLN A 83 -9.53 -3.80 -3.57
C GLN A 83 -8.59 -3.11 -2.56
N MET A 84 -7.27 -3.24 -2.72
CA MET A 84 -6.26 -2.62 -1.87
C MET A 84 -6.41 -1.10 -1.77
N LEU A 85 -6.67 -0.42 -2.90
CA LEU A 85 -6.67 1.05 -2.98
C LEU A 85 -8.06 1.68 -2.83
N THR A 86 -9.11 0.86 -2.71
CA THR A 86 -10.47 1.36 -2.47
C THR A 86 -11.08 0.84 -1.18
N GLY A 87 -10.70 -0.36 -0.74
CA GLY A 87 -11.33 -1.09 0.35
C GLY A 87 -12.69 -1.70 -0.03
N TYR A 88 -13.07 -1.71 -1.32
CA TYR A 88 -14.33 -2.25 -1.82
C TYR A 88 -14.14 -3.47 -2.71
N ASP A 89 -15.15 -4.32 -2.71
CA ASP A 89 -15.20 -5.52 -3.53
C ASP A 89 -15.54 -5.20 -5.00
N PRO A 90 -15.36 -6.16 -5.92
CA PRO A 90 -15.65 -5.98 -7.34
C PRO A 90 -17.08 -5.53 -7.66
N SER A 91 -18.06 -5.88 -6.82
CA SER A 91 -19.46 -5.44 -6.96
C SER A 91 -19.62 -3.91 -6.92
N VAL A 92 -18.72 -3.22 -6.20
CA VAL A 92 -18.71 -1.75 -6.08
C VAL A 92 -17.74 -1.13 -7.08
N THR A 93 -16.52 -1.69 -7.19
CA THR A 93 -15.48 -1.13 -8.06
C THR A 93 -15.71 -1.44 -9.54
N GLY A 94 -16.33 -2.57 -9.86
CA GLY A 94 -16.44 -3.11 -11.21
C GLY A 94 -15.13 -3.67 -11.76
N VAL A 95 -14.14 -3.92 -10.91
CA VAL A 95 -12.85 -4.52 -11.29
C VAL A 95 -12.83 -5.95 -10.77
N VAL A 96 -13.13 -6.90 -11.65
CA VAL A 96 -13.27 -8.33 -11.29
C VAL A 96 -11.98 -9.10 -11.55
N SER A 97 -11.29 -8.77 -12.65
CA SER A 97 -10.07 -9.43 -13.09
C SER A 97 -9.25 -8.53 -14.02
N ASN A 98 -8.07 -9.02 -14.44
CA ASN A 98 -7.28 -8.37 -15.49
C ASN A 98 -8.04 -8.25 -16.82
N ALA A 99 -9.01 -9.15 -17.10
CA ALA A 99 -9.81 -9.18 -18.32
C ALA A 99 -11.15 -8.47 -18.18
N VAL A 100 -11.74 -8.45 -16.97
CA VAL A 100 -13.09 -7.90 -16.72
C VAL A 100 -12.98 -6.75 -15.72
N PHE A 101 -13.02 -5.54 -16.23
CA PHE A 101 -12.90 -4.33 -15.44
C PHE A 101 -13.55 -3.13 -16.11
N ARG A 102 -13.80 -2.09 -15.31
CA ARG A 102 -14.18 -0.74 -15.74
C ARG A 102 -13.41 0.30 -14.95
N PRO A 103 -13.40 1.57 -15.36
CA PRO A 103 -12.88 2.65 -14.52
C PRO A 103 -13.62 2.67 -13.17
N ILE A 104 -12.85 2.70 -12.09
CA ILE A 104 -13.37 2.82 -10.73
C ILE A 104 -14.11 4.15 -10.61
N PRO A 105 -15.36 4.18 -10.11
CA PRO A 105 -16.08 5.43 -9.90
C PRO A 105 -15.31 6.43 -9.03
N LEU A 106 -15.38 7.71 -9.39
CA LEU A 106 -14.75 8.78 -8.61
C LEU A 106 -15.26 8.79 -7.16
N GLY A 107 -14.35 9.12 -6.24
CA GLY A 107 -14.64 9.21 -4.82
C GLY A 107 -14.49 7.90 -4.05
N LEU A 108 -14.17 6.77 -4.72
CA LEU A 108 -13.98 5.48 -4.05
C LEU A 108 -12.53 5.21 -3.66
N SER A 109 -11.55 5.78 -4.37
CA SER A 109 -10.14 5.49 -4.10
C SER A 109 -9.64 6.18 -2.82
N ILE A 110 -8.64 5.55 -2.19
CA ILE A 110 -7.95 6.11 -1.02
C ILE A 110 -7.43 7.53 -1.30
N PHE A 111 -6.98 7.81 -2.52
CA PHE A 111 -6.47 9.13 -2.91
C PHE A 111 -7.55 10.21 -2.77
N GLU A 112 -8.72 9.94 -3.30
CA GLU A 112 -9.87 10.85 -3.29
C GLU A 112 -10.44 10.99 -1.88
N ARG A 113 -10.48 9.89 -1.09
CA ARG A 113 -10.88 9.90 0.33
C ARG A 113 -9.98 10.79 1.17
N LEU A 114 -8.69 10.72 0.95
CA LEU A 114 -7.71 11.57 1.63
C LEU A 114 -7.87 13.05 1.23
N GLN A 115 -8.09 13.33 -0.05
CA GLN A 115 -8.36 14.70 -0.52
C GLN A 115 -9.69 15.25 0.03
N GLN A 116 -10.69 14.41 0.20
CA GLN A 116 -11.96 14.76 0.83
C GLN A 116 -11.79 15.11 2.31
N ALA A 117 -10.98 14.31 3.03
CA ALA A 117 -10.77 14.47 4.46
C ALA A 117 -9.92 15.69 4.83
N PHE A 118 -8.91 15.99 4.02
CA PHE A 118 -7.90 17.00 4.36
C PHE A 118 -7.93 18.26 3.48
N GLY A 119 -8.62 18.20 2.34
CA GLY A 119 -8.57 19.25 1.35
C GLY A 119 -7.48 18.97 0.28
N LYS A 120 -7.83 19.16 -0.98
CA LYS A 120 -6.95 18.86 -2.13
C LYS A 120 -5.64 19.67 -2.12
N LYS A 121 -5.59 20.81 -1.44
CA LYS A 121 -4.39 21.65 -1.31
C LYS A 121 -3.50 21.27 -0.12
N ASP A 122 -4.06 20.54 0.86
CA ASP A 122 -3.42 20.25 2.14
C ASP A 122 -2.85 18.83 2.23
N ILE A 123 -3.02 18.04 1.14
CA ILE A 123 -2.40 16.74 0.98
C ILE A 123 -1.93 16.52 -0.45
N ALA A 124 -0.70 16.03 -0.62
CA ALA A 124 -0.23 15.51 -1.90
C ALA A 124 -0.60 14.03 -2.04
N THR A 125 -1.37 13.68 -3.07
CA THR A 125 -1.71 12.30 -3.41
C THR A 125 -0.93 11.89 -4.65
N ILE A 126 -0.10 10.85 -4.53
CA ILE A 126 0.92 10.51 -5.50
C ILE A 126 0.84 9.02 -5.82
N MET A 127 0.95 8.68 -7.09
CA MET A 127 0.96 7.28 -7.55
C MET A 127 2.13 7.06 -8.53
N VAL A 128 2.99 6.08 -8.25
CA VAL A 128 4.10 5.64 -9.12
C VAL A 128 3.96 4.16 -9.38
N THR A 129 3.92 3.73 -10.64
CA THR A 129 3.74 2.33 -10.99
C THR A 129 4.82 1.79 -11.93
N GLY A 130 5.20 0.53 -11.72
CA GLY A 130 6.14 -0.21 -12.56
C GLY A 130 5.47 -0.85 -13.79
N LYS A 131 4.20 -1.27 -13.67
CA LYS A 131 3.41 -1.80 -14.79
C LYS A 131 2.45 -0.71 -15.32
N ALA A 132 2.72 -0.16 -16.51
CA ALA A 132 1.92 0.91 -17.06
C ALA A 132 0.48 0.50 -17.36
N MET A 133 0.26 -0.69 -17.92
CA MET A 133 -1.04 -1.13 -18.42
C MET A 133 -1.98 -1.69 -17.34
N GLY A 134 -1.47 -2.15 -16.20
CA GLY A 134 -2.29 -2.73 -15.12
C GLY A 134 -3.00 -1.69 -14.26
N LEU A 135 -2.31 -0.59 -13.96
CA LEU A 135 -2.75 0.46 -13.04
C LEU A 135 -2.76 1.84 -13.69
N GLY A 136 -2.33 1.90 -14.96
CA GLY A 136 -2.22 3.17 -15.68
C GLY A 136 -3.57 3.84 -15.95
N PRO A 137 -3.56 5.14 -16.21
CA PRO A 137 -4.78 5.93 -16.40
C PRO A 137 -5.32 5.94 -17.83
N GLY A 138 -4.62 5.36 -18.77
CA GLY A 138 -5.00 5.29 -20.15
C GLY A 138 -4.00 4.48 -20.92
N GLY A 139 -4.40 3.32 -21.37
CA GLY A 139 -3.75 2.57 -22.42
C GLY A 139 -4.61 2.60 -23.67
N PRO A 140 -4.07 2.17 -24.83
CA PRO A 140 -4.86 1.98 -26.01
C PRO A 140 -6.05 1.06 -25.71
N LYS A 141 -7.16 1.27 -26.39
CA LYS A 141 -8.35 0.44 -26.33
C LYS A 141 -7.95 -1.03 -26.54
N ILE A 142 -7.87 -1.79 -25.47
CA ILE A 142 -7.70 -3.24 -25.59
C ILE A 142 -9.09 -3.74 -25.87
N SER A 143 -9.35 -4.18 -27.10
CA SER A 143 -10.53 -4.94 -27.39
C SER A 143 -10.46 -6.23 -26.58
N ALA A 144 -11.55 -6.63 -25.93
CA ALA A 144 -11.67 -7.82 -25.10
C ALA A 144 -11.26 -9.16 -25.78
N ALA A 145 -10.79 -9.10 -27.01
CA ALA A 145 -10.40 -10.25 -27.86
C ALA A 145 -8.92 -10.62 -27.79
N THR A 146 -8.04 -9.85 -27.13
CA THR A 146 -6.58 -10.03 -27.29
C THR A 146 -5.85 -10.58 -26.05
N GLU A 147 -6.51 -10.71 -24.91
CA GLU A 147 -5.97 -11.43 -23.74
C GLU A 147 -6.81 -12.67 -23.43
N ALA A 148 -6.98 -13.53 -24.43
CA ALA A 148 -7.38 -14.90 -24.15
C ALA A 148 -6.20 -15.59 -23.47
N ALA A 149 -6.36 -15.89 -22.17
CA ALA A 149 -5.48 -16.76 -21.45
C ALA A 149 -5.23 -18.03 -22.24
N SER A 150 -3.97 -18.48 -22.33
CA SER A 150 -3.63 -19.78 -22.84
C SER A 150 -4.47 -20.86 -22.16
N PRO A 151 -5.13 -21.77 -22.92
CA PRO A 151 -5.94 -22.81 -22.34
C PRO A 151 -5.01 -23.89 -21.78
N ASN A 152 -4.80 -23.92 -20.47
CA ASN A 152 -4.24 -25.08 -19.82
C ASN A 152 -4.88 -25.30 -18.44
N GLN A 153 -5.72 -26.35 -18.40
CA GLN A 153 -6.21 -27.09 -17.23
C GLN A 153 -6.87 -26.24 -16.13
N ALA A 154 -8.11 -25.87 -16.36
CA ALA A 154 -8.98 -25.30 -15.36
C ALA A 154 -9.36 -26.37 -14.30
N SER A 155 -9.23 -26.01 -13.02
CA SER A 155 -9.80 -26.76 -11.90
C SER A 155 -11.28 -26.42 -11.73
N ASP A 156 -12.07 -27.23 -10.98
CA ASP A 156 -13.50 -26.99 -10.70
C ASP A 156 -13.76 -25.60 -10.07
N GLU A 157 -12.79 -25.06 -9.33
CA GLU A 157 -12.89 -23.72 -8.76
C GLU A 157 -12.66 -22.62 -9.82
N ASP A 158 -11.76 -22.86 -10.78
CA ASP A 158 -11.54 -21.94 -11.90
C ASP A 158 -12.78 -21.88 -12.81
N GLU A 159 -13.49 -23.01 -12.99
CA GLU A 159 -14.77 -23.03 -13.72
C GLU A 159 -15.87 -22.26 -12.99
N LYS A 160 -15.98 -22.40 -11.67
CA LYS A 160 -16.94 -21.63 -10.88
C LYS A 160 -16.65 -20.12 -10.93
N GLN A 161 -15.39 -19.76 -10.88
CA GLN A 161 -14.94 -18.37 -10.93
C GLN A 161 -15.14 -17.79 -12.34
N THR A 162 -14.84 -18.56 -13.39
CA THR A 162 -15.11 -18.20 -14.79
C THR A 162 -16.61 -18.03 -15.03
N ARG A 163 -17.47 -18.93 -14.52
CA ARG A 163 -18.93 -18.81 -14.60
C ARG A 163 -19.45 -17.59 -13.83
N ARG A 164 -18.85 -17.24 -12.70
CA ARG A 164 -19.21 -16.03 -11.94
C ARG A 164 -18.85 -14.76 -12.73
N VAL A 165 -17.66 -14.71 -13.32
CA VAL A 165 -17.20 -13.62 -14.20
C VAL A 165 -18.10 -13.48 -15.43
N GLU A 166 -18.43 -14.59 -16.08
CA GLU A 166 -19.32 -14.61 -17.24
C GLU A 166 -20.77 -14.17 -16.89
N LYS A 167 -21.27 -14.59 -15.73
CA LYS A 167 -22.59 -14.14 -15.24
C LYS A 167 -22.63 -12.63 -14.96
N MET A 168 -21.52 -12.05 -14.45
CA MET A 168 -21.40 -10.59 -14.26
C MET A 168 -21.30 -9.86 -15.60
N ARG A 169 -20.60 -10.42 -16.59
CA ARG A 169 -20.53 -9.90 -17.96
C ARG A 169 -21.88 -9.91 -18.66
N LEU A 170 -22.65 -10.97 -18.50
CA LEU A 170 -24.00 -11.13 -19.08
C LEU A 170 -25.06 -10.25 -18.38
N ALA A 171 -24.79 -9.78 -17.15
CA ALA A 171 -25.68 -8.87 -16.44
C ALA A 171 -25.70 -7.42 -16.99
N GLY A 172 -25.07 -7.16 -18.14
CA GLY A 172 -25.26 -5.91 -18.89
C GLY A 172 -24.30 -4.77 -18.48
N GLU A 173 -23.19 -5.06 -17.81
CA GLU A 173 -22.16 -4.05 -17.61
C GLU A 173 -21.48 -3.73 -18.95
N GLN A 174 -21.82 -2.59 -19.54
CA GLN A 174 -21.15 -2.08 -20.73
C GLN A 174 -19.65 -1.94 -20.42
N ASN A 175 -18.79 -2.45 -21.29
CA ASN A 175 -17.33 -2.23 -21.25
C ASN A 175 -17.06 -0.72 -21.39
N VAL A 176 -17.02 -0.01 -20.26
CA VAL A 176 -16.60 1.37 -20.24
C VAL A 176 -15.09 1.39 -20.50
N GLN A 177 -14.68 2.03 -21.58
CA GLN A 177 -13.30 2.08 -22.01
C GLN A 177 -12.45 2.87 -21.02
N GLY A 178 -11.39 2.26 -20.47
CA GLY A 178 -10.42 2.89 -19.61
C GLY A 178 -9.89 1.95 -18.50
N GLN A 179 -8.67 2.18 -18.07
CA GLN A 179 -8.05 1.42 -16.99
C GLN A 179 -8.74 1.69 -15.63
N PRO A 180 -8.62 0.81 -14.63
CA PRO A 180 -9.29 0.98 -13.35
C PRO A 180 -9.12 2.37 -12.73
N PHE A 181 -7.91 2.93 -12.71
CA PHE A 181 -7.63 4.25 -12.13
C PHE A 181 -7.67 5.42 -13.13
N HIS A 182 -8.28 5.21 -14.31
CA HIS A 182 -8.37 6.25 -15.35
C HIS A 182 -9.00 7.56 -14.85
N LEU A 183 -10.10 7.48 -14.11
CA LEU A 183 -10.78 8.67 -13.57
C LEU A 183 -9.99 9.28 -12.40
N THR A 184 -9.44 8.45 -11.53
CA THR A 184 -8.64 8.87 -10.37
C THR A 184 -7.41 9.66 -10.79
N LYS A 185 -6.76 9.34 -11.92
CA LYS A 185 -5.59 10.09 -12.42
C LYS A 185 -5.82 11.60 -12.43
N GLY A 186 -6.98 12.04 -12.90
CA GLY A 186 -7.33 13.47 -12.98
C GLY A 186 -7.41 14.16 -11.61
N THR A 187 -7.48 13.40 -10.53
CA THR A 187 -7.54 13.92 -9.16
C THR A 187 -6.18 13.95 -8.47
N LEU A 188 -5.21 13.14 -8.89
CA LEU A 188 -3.90 13.01 -8.25
C LEU A 188 -3.07 14.30 -8.32
N THR A 189 -2.29 14.56 -7.27
CA THR A 189 -1.30 15.65 -7.26
C THR A 189 -0.13 15.33 -8.20
N ALA A 190 0.27 14.04 -8.27
CA ALA A 190 1.28 13.57 -9.20
C ALA A 190 0.99 12.12 -9.62
N TRP A 191 1.28 11.84 -10.87
CA TRP A 191 1.19 10.52 -11.47
C TRP A 191 2.48 10.22 -12.23
N ASP A 192 3.02 9.01 -12.07
CA ASP A 192 4.13 8.52 -12.87
C ASP A 192 3.97 7.01 -13.12
N GLY A 193 3.50 6.63 -14.29
CA GLY A 193 3.17 5.23 -14.63
C GLY A 193 2.87 5.02 -16.11
N ASP A 194 3.21 5.99 -16.96
CA ASP A 194 2.91 5.91 -18.39
C ASP A 194 3.81 4.90 -19.13
N MET A 195 4.97 4.57 -18.54
CA MET A 195 5.92 3.62 -19.11
C MET A 195 6.25 2.52 -18.09
N PRO A 196 6.37 1.26 -18.53
CA PRO A 196 6.83 0.19 -17.64
C PRO A 196 8.27 0.46 -17.17
N ARG A 197 8.55 0.10 -15.93
CA ARG A 197 9.88 0.24 -15.32
C ARG A 197 10.14 -0.87 -14.31
N ASP A 198 11.41 -1.17 -14.18
CA ASP A 198 11.93 -2.08 -13.17
C ASP A 198 11.97 -1.43 -11.77
N ALA A 199 12.37 -2.21 -10.76
CA ALA A 199 12.51 -1.76 -9.38
C ALA A 199 13.41 -0.52 -9.24
N ARG A 200 14.46 -0.40 -10.06
CA ARG A 200 15.34 0.77 -10.07
C ARG A 200 14.59 2.02 -10.51
N GLY A 201 13.85 1.91 -11.60
CA GLY A 201 13.07 3.04 -12.14
C GLY A 201 11.99 3.50 -11.16
N VAL A 202 11.24 2.57 -10.55
CA VAL A 202 10.23 2.89 -9.52
C VAL A 202 10.89 3.48 -8.28
N GLY A 203 11.97 2.88 -7.78
CA GLY A 203 12.67 3.35 -6.58
C GLY A 203 13.27 4.75 -6.74
N GLN A 204 13.88 5.06 -7.89
CA GLN A 204 14.37 6.42 -8.17
C GLN A 204 13.25 7.45 -8.20
N LYS A 205 12.09 7.10 -8.79
CA LYS A 205 10.92 7.98 -8.77
C LYS A 205 10.34 8.14 -7.37
N ALA A 206 10.31 7.08 -6.58
CA ALA A 206 9.88 7.15 -5.18
C ALA A 206 10.70 8.16 -4.38
N LEU A 207 12.04 8.09 -4.45
CA LEU A 207 12.94 9.04 -3.79
C LEU A 207 12.69 10.47 -4.27
N ALA A 208 12.55 10.69 -5.58
CA ALA A 208 12.25 12.01 -6.14
C ALA A 208 10.88 12.56 -5.67
N MET A 209 9.86 11.70 -5.48
CA MET A 209 8.57 12.11 -4.95
C MET A 209 8.63 12.45 -3.46
N ILE A 210 9.38 11.69 -2.67
CA ILE A 210 9.64 11.98 -1.25
C ILE A 210 10.34 13.34 -1.11
N ASP A 211 11.41 13.58 -1.86
CA ASP A 211 12.14 14.85 -1.88
C ASP A 211 11.23 16.04 -2.28
N LYS A 212 10.44 15.84 -3.32
CA LYS A 212 9.58 16.91 -3.85
C LYS A 212 8.41 17.27 -2.94
N PHE A 213 7.77 16.30 -2.31
CA PHE A 213 6.49 16.48 -1.60
C PHE A 213 6.62 16.40 -0.08
N GLY A 214 7.58 15.65 0.45
CA GLY A 214 7.78 15.48 1.89
C GLY A 214 7.95 16.81 2.65
N PRO A 215 8.79 17.75 2.20
CA PRO A 215 8.97 19.03 2.87
C PRO A 215 7.73 19.95 2.80
N LYS A 216 6.78 19.68 1.90
CA LYS A 216 5.60 20.53 1.66
C LYS A 216 4.44 20.26 2.61
N GLY A 217 4.50 19.17 3.37
CA GLY A 217 3.45 18.80 4.33
C GLY A 217 2.99 17.36 4.17
N ARG A 218 1.69 17.14 4.41
CA ARG A 218 1.09 15.80 4.36
C ARG A 218 1.12 15.24 2.95
N PHE A 219 1.50 13.95 2.82
CA PHE A 219 1.43 13.22 1.54
C PHE A 219 0.95 11.78 1.74
N PHE A 220 0.36 11.23 0.70
CA PHE A 220 0.13 9.82 0.49
C PHE A 220 0.80 9.41 -0.82
N LEU A 221 1.74 8.47 -0.74
CA LEU A 221 2.48 7.94 -1.86
C LEU A 221 2.18 6.45 -2.02
N PHE A 222 1.56 6.08 -3.13
CA PHE A 222 1.44 4.70 -3.54
C PHE A 222 2.54 4.34 -4.52
N LEU A 223 3.20 3.21 -4.26
CA LEU A 223 4.26 2.65 -5.11
C LEU A 223 3.92 1.22 -5.51
N HIS A 224 4.07 0.91 -6.78
CA HIS A 224 3.89 -0.43 -7.30
C HIS A 224 5.17 -0.91 -7.98
N PHE A 225 5.72 -2.02 -7.47
CA PHE A 225 6.88 -2.71 -8.03
C PHE A 225 6.41 -4.01 -8.70
N GLY A 226 6.70 -4.20 -9.99
CA GLY A 226 6.24 -5.34 -10.78
C GLY A 226 7.24 -6.49 -10.91
N ASP A 227 8.45 -6.35 -10.36
CA ASP A 227 9.59 -7.22 -10.66
C ASP A 227 9.41 -8.66 -10.15
N VAL A 228 8.75 -8.85 -9.00
CA VAL A 228 8.55 -10.17 -8.41
C VAL A 228 7.60 -10.97 -9.28
N ASP A 229 6.47 -10.39 -9.69
CA ASP A 229 5.50 -11.01 -10.57
C ASP A 229 6.09 -11.33 -11.95
N VAL A 230 6.82 -10.39 -12.56
CA VAL A 230 7.48 -10.61 -13.84
C VAL A 230 8.47 -11.79 -13.78
N ASN A 231 9.26 -11.91 -12.71
CA ASN A 231 10.18 -13.02 -12.53
C ASN A 231 9.46 -14.34 -12.18
N GLY A 232 8.38 -14.28 -11.38
CA GLY A 232 7.53 -15.42 -11.07
C GLY A 232 6.92 -16.04 -12.33
N HIS A 233 6.34 -15.22 -13.21
CA HIS A 233 5.82 -15.70 -14.49
C HIS A 233 6.88 -16.28 -15.42
N LYS A 234 8.07 -15.69 -15.45
CA LYS A 234 9.12 -16.09 -16.38
C LYS A 234 9.91 -17.31 -15.90
N TYR A 235 10.20 -17.42 -14.62
CA TYR A 235 11.15 -18.39 -14.07
C TYR A 235 10.52 -19.33 -13.04
N GLY A 236 9.32 -19.03 -12.56
CA GLY A 236 8.63 -19.75 -11.51
C GLY A 236 8.83 -19.13 -10.12
N GLU A 237 7.86 -19.33 -9.24
CA GLU A 237 7.83 -18.82 -7.87
C GLU A 237 9.02 -19.28 -7.03
N GLY A 238 9.47 -20.57 -7.19
CA GLY A 238 10.64 -21.12 -6.48
C GLY A 238 11.99 -20.73 -7.07
N SER A 239 12.05 -19.86 -8.08
CA SER A 239 13.29 -19.53 -8.79
C SER A 239 14.19 -18.57 -7.99
N ARG A 240 15.48 -18.60 -8.33
CA ARG A 240 16.45 -17.64 -7.82
C ARG A 240 16.07 -16.21 -8.22
N GLU A 241 15.62 -16.01 -9.43
CA GLU A 241 15.25 -14.71 -10.00
C GLU A 241 14.07 -14.08 -9.25
N TYR A 242 13.07 -14.89 -8.84
CA TYR A 242 11.98 -14.43 -7.98
C TYR A 242 12.49 -13.99 -6.62
N ASN A 243 13.36 -14.78 -5.99
CA ASN A 243 13.99 -14.44 -4.72
C ASN A 243 14.85 -13.17 -4.82
N ASP A 244 15.69 -13.05 -5.86
CA ASP A 244 16.57 -11.90 -6.07
C ASP A 244 15.75 -10.61 -6.32
N ALA A 245 14.57 -10.73 -6.95
CA ALA A 245 13.64 -9.61 -7.07
C ALA A 245 13.16 -9.13 -5.69
N LEU A 246 12.70 -10.03 -4.81
CA LEU A 246 12.30 -9.67 -3.42
C LEU A 246 13.44 -8.96 -2.67
N VAL A 247 14.66 -9.48 -2.73
CA VAL A 247 15.84 -8.86 -2.10
C VAL A 247 16.15 -7.48 -2.68
N THR A 248 15.93 -7.31 -3.98
CA THR A 248 16.07 -6.00 -4.65
C THR A 248 15.05 -4.99 -4.12
N LEU A 249 13.80 -5.42 -3.91
CA LEU A 249 12.76 -4.55 -3.35
C LEU A 249 13.06 -4.15 -1.90
N ASP A 250 13.61 -5.06 -1.10
CA ASP A 250 14.09 -4.74 0.25
C ASP A 250 15.17 -3.67 0.23
N THR A 251 16.09 -3.71 -0.74
CA THR A 251 17.12 -2.68 -0.91
C THR A 251 16.50 -1.30 -1.20
N TRP A 252 15.47 -1.23 -2.02
CA TRP A 252 14.76 0.02 -2.31
C TRP A 252 13.96 0.52 -1.10
N LEU A 253 13.35 -0.38 -0.33
CA LEU A 253 12.72 -0.04 0.94
C LEU A 253 13.74 0.65 1.88
N GLY A 254 14.94 0.07 2.02
CA GLY A 254 16.01 0.64 2.83
C GLY A 254 16.41 2.05 2.40
N ARG A 255 16.53 2.31 1.10
CA ARG A 255 16.84 3.64 0.56
C ARG A 255 15.75 4.66 0.85
N MET A 256 14.47 4.28 0.69
CA MET A 256 13.33 5.16 1.00
C MET A 256 13.26 5.48 2.50
N VAL A 257 13.45 4.49 3.37
CA VAL A 257 13.49 4.69 4.82
C VAL A 257 14.67 5.60 5.21
N ALA A 258 15.84 5.40 4.62
CA ALA A 258 17.00 6.25 4.87
C ALA A 258 16.74 7.71 4.46
N GLN A 259 16.13 7.93 3.29
CA GLN A 259 15.73 9.28 2.83
C GLN A 259 14.75 9.93 3.80
N LEU A 260 13.68 9.22 4.20
CA LEU A 260 12.70 9.72 5.18
C LEU A 260 13.36 10.09 6.51
N LYS A 261 14.34 9.29 6.99
CA LYS A 261 15.09 9.58 8.22
C LYS A 261 15.98 10.82 8.05
N THR A 262 16.69 10.92 6.93
CA THR A 262 17.55 12.08 6.60
C THR A 262 16.73 13.38 6.55
N ASP A 263 15.55 13.33 5.99
CA ASP A 263 14.66 14.48 5.83
C ASP A 263 13.85 14.80 7.12
N GLY A 264 14.00 14.00 8.18
CA GLY A 264 13.22 14.14 9.42
C GLY A 264 11.72 13.87 9.24
N LEU A 265 11.36 13.05 8.24
CA LEU A 265 9.96 12.72 7.90
C LEU A 265 9.53 11.37 8.49
N TYR A 266 10.46 10.49 8.84
CA TYR A 266 10.18 9.10 9.16
C TYR A 266 9.22 8.92 10.33
N ASP A 267 9.40 9.65 11.43
CA ASP A 267 8.59 9.55 12.65
C ASP A 267 7.12 9.98 12.45
N HIS A 268 6.85 10.61 11.31
CA HIS A 268 5.52 11.11 10.93
C HIS A 268 4.97 10.44 9.67
N THR A 269 5.69 9.43 9.15
CA THR A 269 5.30 8.70 7.94
C THR A 269 5.10 7.22 8.26
N ALA A 270 3.86 6.75 8.16
CA ALA A 270 3.60 5.33 8.20
C ALA A 270 3.99 4.69 6.86
N VAL A 271 4.82 3.66 6.89
CA VAL A 271 5.26 2.91 5.72
C VAL A 271 4.62 1.54 5.77
N TYR A 272 3.86 1.20 4.75
CA TYR A 272 3.16 -0.08 4.59
C TYR A 272 3.68 -0.80 3.35
N ILE A 273 3.97 -2.09 3.49
CA ILE A 273 4.35 -2.98 2.40
C ILE A 273 3.35 -4.12 2.34
N THR A 274 2.82 -4.40 1.17
CA THR A 274 1.89 -5.49 0.92
C THR A 274 2.09 -6.05 -0.50
N ALA A 275 1.23 -6.98 -0.91
CA ALA A 275 1.13 -7.46 -2.29
C ALA A 275 -0.33 -7.38 -2.77
N ASP A 276 -0.52 -7.43 -4.07
CA ASP A 276 -1.83 -7.52 -4.70
C ASP A 276 -2.34 -8.96 -4.77
N HIS A 277 -1.43 -9.93 -4.94
CA HIS A 277 -1.61 -11.38 -4.85
C HIS A 277 -0.26 -12.03 -4.54
N GLY A 278 -0.26 -13.35 -4.27
CA GLY A 278 0.95 -14.16 -4.19
C GLY A 278 1.25 -14.90 -5.50
N PHE A 279 1.86 -16.08 -5.38
CA PHE A 279 2.05 -17.07 -6.46
C PHE A 279 1.62 -18.45 -5.98
N ASP A 280 1.16 -19.30 -6.88
CA ASP A 280 0.89 -20.72 -6.61
C ASP A 280 2.22 -21.45 -6.49
N VAL A 281 2.43 -22.14 -5.37
CA VAL A 281 3.71 -22.75 -5.02
C VAL A 281 4.20 -23.70 -6.11
N GLY A 282 5.45 -23.54 -6.54
CA GLY A 282 6.10 -24.37 -7.55
C GLY A 282 5.62 -24.13 -8.98
N THR A 283 4.92 -23.04 -9.25
CA THR A 283 4.36 -22.74 -10.57
C THR A 283 4.84 -21.40 -11.14
N THR A 284 4.37 -21.07 -12.34
CA THR A 284 4.51 -19.75 -12.97
C THR A 284 3.19 -18.96 -12.97
N HIS A 285 2.22 -19.36 -12.14
CA HIS A 285 0.85 -18.84 -12.11
C HIS A 285 0.47 -18.42 -10.70
N HIS A 286 -0.66 -17.69 -10.57
CA HIS A 286 -1.15 -17.19 -9.30
C HIS A 286 -2.68 -17.27 -9.16
N SER A 287 -3.32 -18.30 -9.77
CA SER A 287 -4.79 -18.43 -9.77
C SER A 287 -5.41 -18.73 -8.40
N LYS A 288 -4.63 -19.24 -7.45
CA LYS A 288 -5.04 -19.55 -6.07
C LYS A 288 -4.18 -18.86 -5.01
N ALA A 289 -3.41 -17.89 -5.40
CA ALA A 289 -2.37 -17.25 -4.61
C ALA A 289 -2.91 -16.17 -3.67
N THR A 290 -3.73 -16.56 -2.72
CA THR A 290 -4.46 -15.65 -1.80
C THR A 290 -3.64 -15.16 -0.62
N HIS A 291 -2.48 -15.78 -0.33
CA HIS A 291 -1.69 -15.48 0.86
C HIS A 291 -0.73 -14.33 0.61
N ILE A 292 -1.08 -13.16 1.15
CA ILE A 292 -0.24 -11.97 1.15
C ILE A 292 -0.01 -11.47 2.58
N PHE A 293 0.59 -10.33 2.78
CA PHE A 293 0.94 -9.78 4.08
C PHE A 293 0.75 -8.26 4.12
N LEU A 294 0.73 -7.69 5.31
CA LEU A 294 0.91 -6.26 5.54
C LEU A 294 2.01 -6.06 6.57
N ALA A 295 3.14 -5.52 6.14
CA ALA A 295 4.26 -5.12 7.01
C ALA A 295 4.31 -3.61 7.15
N SER A 296 4.63 -3.09 8.34
CA SER A 296 4.64 -1.65 8.59
C SER A 296 5.51 -1.27 9.78
N ASN A 297 5.97 0.00 9.83
CA ASN A 297 6.48 0.65 11.04
C ASN A 297 5.37 1.14 11.98
N ASP A 298 4.11 0.91 11.66
CA ASP A 298 2.95 1.27 12.50
C ASP A 298 2.68 0.18 13.54
N ALA A 299 3.13 0.38 14.77
CA ALA A 299 2.96 -0.56 15.87
C ALA A 299 1.50 -0.78 16.28
N GLN A 300 0.56 0.04 15.83
CA GLN A 300 -0.87 -0.13 16.09
C GLN A 300 -1.53 -1.17 15.17
N VAL A 301 -0.90 -1.57 14.08
CA VAL A 301 -1.36 -2.70 13.27
C VAL A 301 -1.15 -3.98 14.06
N THR A 302 -2.24 -4.63 14.49
CA THR A 302 -2.14 -5.78 15.42
C THR A 302 -2.94 -7.00 14.99
N SER A 303 -3.79 -6.88 13.98
CA SER A 303 -4.70 -7.93 13.56
C SER A 303 -4.39 -8.39 12.14
N ALA A 304 -4.47 -9.69 11.89
CA ALA A 304 -4.61 -10.24 10.55
C ALA A 304 -5.96 -9.82 9.93
N GLY A 305 -6.06 -9.88 8.61
CA GLY A 305 -7.27 -9.47 7.91
C GLY A 305 -7.29 -9.85 6.45
N GLU A 306 -8.07 -9.09 5.69
CA GLU A 306 -8.24 -9.25 4.25
C GLU A 306 -7.69 -8.05 3.49
N GLN A 307 -7.47 -8.19 2.20
CA GLN A 307 -6.91 -7.13 1.38
C GLN A 307 -7.74 -5.84 1.41
N ARG A 308 -9.07 -5.95 1.52
CA ARG A 308 -9.99 -4.80 1.67
C ARG A 308 -9.79 -4.02 2.98
N ASP A 309 -9.10 -4.58 3.96
CA ASP A 309 -8.79 -3.95 5.24
C ASP A 309 -7.60 -2.98 5.16
N ILE A 310 -6.82 -3.02 4.07
CA ILE A 310 -5.64 -2.18 3.88
C ILE A 310 -6.02 -0.69 3.78
N THR A 311 -6.98 -0.35 2.92
CA THR A 311 -7.44 1.05 2.78
C THR A 311 -7.96 1.64 4.09
N PRO A 312 -8.90 1.04 4.86
CA PRO A 312 -9.35 1.59 6.13
C PRO A 312 -8.21 1.69 7.16
N THR A 313 -7.24 0.77 7.15
CA THR A 313 -6.05 0.81 8.00
C THR A 313 -5.19 2.04 7.74
N VAL A 314 -4.86 2.30 6.48
CA VAL A 314 -4.06 3.46 6.08
C VAL A 314 -4.81 4.78 6.32
N LEU A 315 -6.10 4.83 5.99
CA LEU A 315 -6.95 6.01 6.24
C LEU A 315 -6.99 6.37 7.72
N GLN A 316 -7.21 5.39 8.60
CA GLN A 316 -7.21 5.60 10.05
C GLN A 316 -5.83 6.03 10.57
N ALA A 317 -4.74 5.45 10.05
CA ALA A 317 -3.38 5.86 10.40
C ALA A 317 -3.10 7.32 10.08
N MET A 318 -3.66 7.83 9.01
CA MET A 318 -3.56 9.22 8.60
C MET A 318 -4.53 10.15 9.35
N GLY A 319 -5.44 9.60 10.17
CA GLY A 319 -6.38 10.37 11.00
C GLY A 319 -7.75 10.61 10.35
N VAL A 320 -8.11 9.83 9.34
CA VAL A 320 -9.45 9.87 8.73
C VAL A 320 -10.43 9.08 9.60
N ASP A 321 -11.59 9.67 9.88
CA ASP A 321 -12.71 8.97 10.52
C ASP A 321 -13.38 8.04 9.50
N ILE A 322 -12.97 6.77 9.52
CA ILE A 322 -13.47 5.76 8.57
C ILE A 322 -14.95 5.45 8.73
N GLY A 323 -15.54 5.72 9.91
CA GLY A 323 -16.97 5.57 10.16
C GLY A 323 -17.86 6.56 9.40
N LYS A 324 -17.28 7.64 8.89
CA LYS A 324 -17.98 8.67 8.09
C LYS A 324 -17.87 8.48 6.58
N ILE A 325 -17.17 7.44 6.13
CA ILE A 325 -16.98 7.18 4.70
C ILE A 325 -18.28 6.63 4.09
N THR A 326 -18.68 7.19 2.96
CA THR A 326 -19.85 6.76 2.18
C THR A 326 -19.43 6.46 0.74
N PRO A 327 -19.80 5.31 0.17
CA PRO A 327 -20.43 4.16 0.83
C PRO A 327 -19.60 3.62 1.99
N THR A 328 -20.23 2.95 2.95
CA THR A 328 -19.53 2.32 4.08
C THR A 328 -18.50 1.32 3.58
N LEU A 329 -17.28 1.37 4.12
CA LEU A 329 -16.25 0.40 3.80
C LEU A 329 -16.63 -0.98 4.34
N PRO A 330 -16.60 -2.05 3.53
CA PRO A 330 -16.87 -3.40 4.00
C PRO A 330 -15.76 -3.94 4.91
N GLY A 331 -14.53 -3.47 4.69
CA GLY A 331 -13.36 -3.80 5.51
C GLY A 331 -13.28 -2.97 6.81
N LYS A 332 -12.42 -3.42 7.71
CA LYS A 332 -12.13 -2.77 8.99
C LYS A 332 -10.67 -2.35 9.06
N SER A 333 -10.35 -1.41 9.94
CA SER A 333 -8.95 -1.14 10.24
C SER A 333 -8.33 -2.27 11.05
N LEU A 334 -7.08 -2.63 10.70
CA LEU A 334 -6.27 -3.64 11.40
C LEU A 334 -5.52 -3.02 12.60
N ARG A 335 -5.72 -1.72 12.85
CA ARG A 335 -5.14 -0.96 13.97
C ARG A 335 -6.05 -1.04 15.19
N LYS A 336 -5.41 -1.07 16.35
CA LYS A 336 -6.10 -0.88 17.64
C LYS A 336 -6.30 0.58 17.95
#